data_5b864b69fca41d3c598a5abc6dce1171
#
_entry.id   5b864b69fca41d3c598a5abc6dce1171
#
_cell.length_a   1.000
_cell.length_b   1.000
_cell.length_c   1.000
_cell.angle_alpha   90.00
_cell.angle_beta   90.00
_cell.angle_gamma   90.00
#
_symmetry.space_group_name_H-M   'P 1'
#
loop_
_entity.id
_entity.type
_entity.pdbx_description
1 polymer ?
#
loop_
_entity_poly.entity_id
_entity_poly.type
_entity_poly.pdbx_seq_one_letter_code
_entity_poly.pdbx_strand_id
1 'polypeptide(L)'
;AKKITVTVFKVPGETNTDDLSPAPDAWSRPDIPMHYLAMLKNTRPDAAFKPEEDGKRGPMQFIEDLKKKGNLVAYVGDVVGTGSSRKSATNSVIWATGEDIPFVPNKRFGGVTLGGKIAPIFFNTQEDSGSLPIEVDVTAFEMGDVIDIYPYDGKIEKNGAEAAKFELKSQVLLDEVRAGGRINLIIGRSLTGKAREFLGLPASTLFRLPVSPKDTGKGFTLAQKMVGRAVGLPEGQGVRPGTYCEPKMTTVGSQDTTGPMTRDELKDLACLGFSADLVMQSFCHTAAYPKPVDVKMHRELPAFI
;
A
#
# COMPACT_ATOMS: atom_id res chain seq x y z
N ALA A 1 10.96 -10.97 10.57
CA ALA A 1 11.53 -12.29 10.25
C ALA A 1 12.76 -12.11 9.34
N LYS A 2 13.77 -12.95 9.52
CA LYS A 2 14.92 -12.95 8.58
C LYS A 2 14.57 -13.67 7.27
N LYS A 3 13.56 -14.51 7.31
CA LYS A 3 13.02 -15.30 6.21
C LYS A 3 11.50 -15.27 6.24
N ILE A 4 10.88 -15.13 5.08
CA ILE A 4 9.42 -15.20 4.88
C ILE A 4 9.16 -16.30 3.85
N THR A 5 8.51 -17.38 4.27
CA THR A 5 8.11 -18.46 3.36
C THR A 5 6.70 -18.19 2.85
N VAL A 6 6.51 -18.20 1.55
CA VAL A 6 5.22 -17.91 0.90
C VAL A 6 4.89 -18.92 -0.20
N THR A 7 3.60 -19.09 -0.45
CA THR A 7 3.11 -19.81 -1.63
C THR A 7 2.71 -18.81 -2.70
N VAL A 8 3.14 -19.03 -3.92
CA VAL A 8 2.94 -18.12 -5.07
C VAL A 8 1.52 -18.23 -5.60
N PHE A 9 0.81 -17.10 -5.65
CA PHE A 9 -0.39 -16.90 -6.46
C PHE A 9 0.00 -16.04 -7.67
N LYS A 10 0.21 -16.68 -8.83
CA LYS A 10 0.72 -16.02 -10.03
C LYS A 10 -0.40 -15.51 -10.91
N VAL A 11 -0.35 -14.23 -11.28
CA VAL A 11 -1.20 -13.61 -12.29
C VAL A 11 -0.31 -13.09 -13.42
N PRO A 12 -0.21 -13.79 -14.55
CA PRO A 12 0.68 -13.38 -15.63
C PRO A 12 0.20 -12.11 -16.34
N GLY A 13 1.13 -11.42 -16.96
CA GLY A 13 0.91 -10.20 -17.72
C GLY A 13 0.68 -8.97 -16.84
N GLU A 14 0.02 -7.96 -17.37
CA GLU A 14 -0.32 -6.75 -16.65
C GLU A 14 -1.60 -6.90 -15.85
N THR A 15 -1.57 -6.51 -14.58
CA THR A 15 -2.75 -6.42 -13.72
C THR A 15 -2.94 -4.97 -13.30
N ASN A 16 -4.02 -4.38 -13.75
CA ASN A 16 -4.36 -3.00 -13.40
C ASN A 16 -5.26 -2.92 -12.17
N THR A 17 -5.51 -1.72 -11.68
CA THR A 17 -6.35 -1.52 -10.50
C THR A 17 -7.83 -1.84 -10.73
N ASP A 18 -8.32 -1.84 -11.98
CA ASP A 18 -9.68 -2.30 -12.30
C ASP A 18 -9.81 -3.83 -12.22
N ASP A 19 -8.75 -4.58 -12.55
CA ASP A 19 -8.71 -6.02 -12.34
C ASP A 19 -8.78 -6.37 -10.85
N LEU A 20 -8.05 -5.63 -10.02
CA LEU A 20 -7.97 -5.87 -8.57
C LEU A 20 -9.15 -5.29 -7.78
N SER A 21 -9.80 -4.26 -8.33
CA SER A 21 -10.90 -3.54 -7.71
C SER A 21 -11.79 -2.92 -8.79
N PRO A 22 -12.68 -3.73 -9.41
CA PRO A 22 -13.56 -3.25 -10.46
C PRO A 22 -14.42 -2.08 -10.02
N ALA A 23 -14.42 -0.98 -10.79
CA ALA A 23 -15.13 0.24 -10.45
C ALA A 23 -16.63 0.05 -10.19
N PRO A 24 -17.37 -0.79 -10.95
CA PRO A 24 -18.78 -1.02 -10.68
C PRO A 24 -19.07 -1.66 -9.33
N ASP A 25 -18.11 -2.40 -8.76
CA ASP A 25 -18.26 -3.07 -7.48
C ASP A 25 -17.85 -2.19 -6.29
N ALA A 26 -17.14 -1.09 -6.49
CA ALA A 26 -16.68 -0.21 -5.43
C ALA A 26 -17.82 0.37 -4.58
N TRP A 27 -18.98 0.62 -5.20
CA TRP A 27 -20.14 1.22 -4.55
C TRP A 27 -21.09 0.20 -3.92
N SER A 28 -21.16 -0.99 -4.50
CA SER A 28 -22.04 -2.06 -4.04
C SER A 28 -21.45 -2.91 -2.93
N ARG A 29 -20.13 -2.80 -2.72
CA ARG A 29 -19.35 -3.60 -1.77
C ARG A 29 -18.44 -2.69 -0.95
N PRO A 30 -19.01 -2.01 0.07
CA PRO A 30 -18.31 -0.93 0.78
C PRO A 30 -17.22 -1.40 1.73
N ASP A 31 -17.28 -2.64 2.21
CA ASP A 31 -16.25 -3.20 3.09
C ASP A 31 -15.20 -4.02 2.32
N ILE A 32 -14.03 -4.17 2.92
CA ILE A 32 -12.89 -4.86 2.29
C ILE A 32 -13.23 -6.34 1.99
N PRO A 33 -13.78 -7.14 2.92
CA PRO A 33 -14.10 -8.53 2.66
C PRO A 33 -15.06 -8.72 1.48
N MET A 34 -16.11 -7.90 1.41
CA MET A 34 -17.07 -8.00 0.30
C MET A 34 -16.48 -7.47 -1.01
N HIS A 35 -15.69 -6.39 -0.95
CA HIS A 35 -15.04 -5.84 -2.13
C HIS A 35 -14.00 -6.80 -2.71
N TYR A 36 -13.25 -7.48 -1.86
CA TYR A 36 -12.31 -8.52 -2.25
C TYR A 36 -12.94 -9.61 -3.14
N LEU A 37 -14.22 -9.93 -2.94
CA LEU A 37 -14.93 -10.90 -3.77
C LEU A 37 -15.06 -10.47 -5.24
N ALA A 38 -14.79 -9.23 -5.58
CA ALA A 38 -14.77 -8.73 -6.95
C ALA A 38 -13.36 -8.77 -7.58
N MET A 39 -12.31 -9.04 -6.78
CA MET A 39 -10.93 -9.09 -7.28
C MET A 39 -10.80 -10.14 -8.38
N LEU A 40 -10.26 -9.73 -9.54
CA LEU A 40 -10.04 -10.58 -10.72
C LEU A 40 -11.32 -11.26 -11.25
N LYS A 41 -12.49 -10.71 -10.95
CA LYS A 41 -13.78 -11.29 -11.39
C LYS A 41 -13.95 -11.21 -12.90
N ASN A 42 -13.43 -10.18 -13.54
CA ASN A 42 -13.36 -10.06 -14.98
C ASN A 42 -12.12 -10.78 -15.45
N THR A 43 -12.27 -12.08 -15.72
CA THR A 43 -11.16 -12.93 -16.10
C THR A 43 -10.50 -12.42 -17.35
N ARG A 44 -9.22 -12.21 -17.28
CA ARG A 44 -8.41 -11.91 -18.45
C ARG A 44 -8.21 -13.20 -19.24
N PRO A 45 -8.22 -13.16 -20.58
CA PRO A 45 -8.04 -14.37 -21.40
C PRO A 45 -6.69 -15.08 -21.14
N ASP A 46 -5.68 -14.33 -20.70
CA ASP A 46 -4.33 -14.79 -20.39
C ASP A 46 -4.15 -15.21 -18.91
N ALA A 47 -5.18 -15.11 -18.07
CA ALA A 47 -5.09 -15.50 -16.67
C ALA A 47 -5.06 -17.03 -16.52
N ALA A 48 -4.21 -17.48 -15.59
CA ALA A 48 -4.03 -18.91 -15.31
C ALA A 48 -5.19 -19.56 -14.53
N PHE A 49 -6.31 -18.86 -14.38
CA PHE A 49 -7.51 -19.32 -13.67
C PHE A 49 -8.78 -18.90 -14.42
N LYS A 50 -9.81 -19.68 -14.25
CA LYS A 50 -11.10 -19.46 -14.88
C LYS A 50 -12.02 -18.61 -13.99
N PRO A 51 -13.04 -17.94 -14.58
CA PRO A 51 -14.09 -17.32 -13.81
C PRO A 51 -14.88 -18.33 -12.99
N GLU A 52 -15.88 -17.83 -12.28
CA GLU A 52 -16.78 -18.61 -11.45
C GLU A 52 -17.35 -19.81 -12.20
N GLU A 53 -17.08 -21.02 -11.70
CA GLU A 53 -17.67 -22.27 -12.17
C GLU A 53 -18.42 -22.93 -10.98
N ASP A 54 -19.62 -23.44 -11.22
CA ASP A 54 -20.44 -24.13 -10.20
C ASP A 54 -20.62 -23.35 -8.87
N GLY A 55 -20.78 -22.04 -8.95
CA GLY A 55 -20.91 -21.16 -7.79
C GLY A 55 -19.59 -20.92 -7.02
N LYS A 56 -18.46 -21.44 -7.51
CA LYS A 56 -17.12 -21.19 -6.95
C LYS A 56 -16.42 -20.11 -7.75
N ARG A 57 -15.87 -19.13 -7.05
CA ARG A 57 -15.09 -18.05 -7.68
C ARG A 57 -13.67 -18.52 -7.94
N GLY A 58 -13.29 -18.66 -9.21
CA GLY A 58 -12.02 -19.20 -9.62
C GLY A 58 -10.81 -18.61 -8.88
N PRO A 59 -10.57 -17.28 -8.91
CA PRO A 59 -9.42 -16.69 -8.20
C PRO A 59 -9.47 -16.91 -6.69
N MET A 60 -10.63 -16.77 -6.07
CA MET A 60 -10.82 -16.97 -4.62
C MET A 60 -10.55 -18.42 -4.24
N GLN A 61 -11.05 -19.36 -5.01
CA GLN A 61 -10.83 -20.79 -4.76
C GLN A 61 -9.35 -21.15 -4.86
N PHE A 62 -8.64 -20.62 -5.86
CA PHE A 62 -7.19 -20.81 -5.97
C PHE A 62 -6.44 -20.30 -4.74
N ILE A 63 -6.75 -19.09 -4.27
CA ILE A 63 -6.10 -18.50 -3.10
C ILE A 63 -6.37 -19.36 -1.86
N GLU A 64 -7.62 -19.79 -1.64
CA GLU A 64 -7.96 -20.65 -0.51
C GLU A 64 -7.27 -22.02 -0.56
N ASP A 65 -7.13 -22.59 -1.75
CA ASP A 65 -6.42 -23.86 -1.94
C ASP A 65 -4.90 -23.69 -1.69
N LEU A 66 -4.33 -22.56 -2.09
CA LEU A 66 -2.93 -22.26 -1.79
C LEU A 66 -2.67 -22.05 -0.29
N LYS A 67 -3.59 -21.41 0.42
CA LYS A 67 -3.52 -21.24 1.89
C LYS A 67 -3.51 -22.58 2.64
N LYS A 68 -4.15 -23.61 2.10
CA LYS A 68 -4.13 -24.97 2.70
C LYS A 68 -2.74 -25.58 2.77
N LYS A 69 -1.74 -25.07 2.02
CA LYS A 69 -0.34 -25.46 2.14
C LYS A 69 0.32 -24.99 3.46
N GLY A 70 -0.35 -24.13 4.22
CA GLY A 70 0.09 -23.68 5.55
C GLY A 70 1.08 -22.50 5.53
N ASN A 71 1.36 -21.93 4.35
CA ASN A 71 2.19 -20.72 4.21
C ASN A 71 1.31 -19.50 3.90
N LEU A 72 1.84 -18.30 4.13
CA LEU A 72 1.27 -17.08 3.58
C LEU A 72 1.24 -17.16 2.05
N VAL A 73 0.24 -16.55 1.43
CA VAL A 73 0.17 -16.46 -0.03
C VAL A 73 0.78 -15.14 -0.47
N ALA A 74 1.68 -15.16 -1.46
CA ALA A 74 2.19 -13.97 -2.12
C ALA A 74 1.46 -13.72 -3.44
N TYR A 75 1.07 -12.48 -3.70
CA TYR A 75 0.63 -12.05 -5.02
C TYR A 75 1.85 -11.85 -5.93
N VAL A 76 1.88 -12.51 -7.07
CA VAL A 76 3.02 -12.47 -8.01
C VAL A 76 2.52 -12.11 -9.41
N GLY A 77 3.07 -11.07 -10.03
CA GLY A 77 2.68 -10.63 -11.38
C GLY A 77 3.81 -9.96 -12.14
N ASP A 78 3.70 -9.94 -13.47
CA ASP A 78 4.74 -9.33 -14.31
C ASP A 78 4.70 -7.80 -14.19
N VAL A 79 3.52 -7.19 -14.31
CA VAL A 79 3.28 -5.77 -14.07
C VAL A 79 2.04 -5.61 -13.19
N VAL A 80 2.19 -4.99 -12.03
CA VAL A 80 1.14 -4.96 -11.00
C VAL A 80 0.70 -3.56 -10.66
N GLY A 81 -0.62 -3.34 -10.60
CA GLY A 81 -1.24 -2.16 -10.02
C GLY A 81 -1.22 -0.91 -10.89
N THR A 82 -1.16 -1.05 -12.21
CA THR A 82 -1.27 0.06 -13.15
C THR A 82 -2.66 0.70 -13.16
N GLY A 83 -2.78 1.87 -13.75
CA GLY A 83 -4.05 2.60 -13.86
C GLY A 83 -4.31 3.56 -12.71
N SER A 84 -5.58 3.69 -12.31
CA SER A 84 -6.03 4.64 -11.29
C SER A 84 -5.52 4.30 -9.89
N SER A 85 -5.26 5.31 -9.07
CA SER A 85 -4.85 5.14 -7.67
C SER A 85 -6.04 4.69 -6.80
N ARG A 86 -6.31 3.39 -6.77
CA ARG A 86 -7.37 2.83 -5.93
C ARG A 86 -6.78 2.10 -4.73
N LYS A 87 -6.99 2.67 -3.55
CA LYS A 87 -6.65 2.00 -2.29
C LYS A 87 -7.37 0.65 -2.15
N SER A 88 -8.60 0.55 -2.66
CA SER A 88 -9.36 -0.70 -2.69
C SER A 88 -8.68 -1.84 -3.42
N ALA A 89 -7.90 -1.56 -4.47
CA ALA A 89 -7.11 -2.57 -5.16
C ALA A 89 -6.03 -3.16 -4.24
N THR A 90 -5.33 -2.30 -3.51
CA THR A 90 -4.36 -2.73 -2.49
C THR A 90 -5.04 -3.51 -1.37
N ASN A 91 -6.18 -3.01 -0.86
CA ASN A 91 -6.94 -3.69 0.19
C ASN A 91 -7.40 -5.09 -0.24
N SER A 92 -7.81 -5.27 -1.49
CA SER A 92 -8.17 -6.59 -2.02
C SER A 92 -7.00 -7.56 -2.03
N VAL A 93 -5.82 -7.10 -2.47
CA VAL A 93 -4.61 -7.93 -2.46
C VAL A 93 -4.18 -8.27 -1.02
N ILE A 94 -4.22 -7.30 -0.12
CA ILE A 94 -3.86 -7.53 1.29
C ILE A 94 -4.90 -8.45 1.98
N TRP A 95 -6.18 -8.34 1.64
CA TRP A 95 -7.18 -9.27 2.16
C TRP A 95 -6.89 -10.72 1.73
N ALA A 96 -6.39 -10.89 0.51
CA ALA A 96 -5.96 -12.20 0.02
C ALA A 96 -4.69 -12.73 0.70
N THR A 97 -3.70 -11.87 0.94
CA THR A 97 -2.32 -12.26 1.26
C THR A 97 -1.86 -11.92 2.69
N GLY A 98 -2.56 -11.01 3.35
CA GLY A 98 -2.20 -10.52 4.69
C GLY A 98 -2.85 -11.30 5.82
N GLU A 99 -2.61 -10.82 7.03
CA GLU A 99 -3.05 -11.39 8.29
C GLU A 99 -4.06 -10.47 8.99
N ASP A 100 -4.94 -11.05 9.79
CA ASP A 100 -5.93 -10.28 10.54
C ASP A 100 -5.25 -9.40 11.60
N ILE A 101 -5.77 -8.18 11.76
CA ILE A 101 -5.35 -7.28 12.83
C ILE A 101 -6.15 -7.64 14.09
N PRO A 102 -5.50 -7.98 15.20
CA PRO A 102 -6.20 -8.32 16.43
C PRO A 102 -7.20 -7.23 16.83
N PHE A 103 -8.43 -7.62 17.09
CA PHE A 103 -9.54 -6.75 17.49
C PHE A 103 -10.00 -5.71 16.47
N VAL A 104 -9.48 -5.74 15.23
CA VAL A 104 -9.92 -4.87 14.13
C VAL A 104 -10.60 -5.74 13.06
N PRO A 105 -11.93 -5.75 12.98
CA PRO A 105 -12.64 -6.54 11.98
C PRO A 105 -12.46 -5.93 10.58
N ASN A 106 -12.62 -6.78 9.58
CA ASN A 106 -12.68 -6.38 8.17
C ASN A 106 -11.45 -5.66 7.62
N LYS A 107 -10.31 -5.76 8.30
CA LYS A 107 -9.03 -5.19 7.86
C LYS A 107 -7.90 -6.15 8.15
N ARG A 108 -6.95 -6.21 7.21
CA ARG A 108 -5.71 -6.99 7.32
C ARG A 108 -4.51 -6.10 7.11
N PHE A 109 -3.37 -6.56 7.57
CA PHE A 109 -2.07 -5.92 7.33
C PHE A 109 -1.06 -6.94 6.81
N GLY A 110 0.11 -6.48 6.39
CA GLY A 110 1.16 -7.36 5.90
C GLY A 110 0.90 -7.86 4.48
N GLY A 111 1.22 -9.11 4.21
CA GLY A 111 1.20 -9.70 2.89
C GLY A 111 2.44 -9.35 2.05
N VAL A 112 2.64 -10.10 0.99
CA VAL A 112 3.78 -9.93 0.07
C VAL A 112 3.26 -9.80 -1.35
N THR A 113 3.78 -8.82 -2.08
CA THR A 113 3.58 -8.69 -3.53
C THR A 113 4.92 -8.68 -4.23
N LEU A 114 5.10 -9.61 -5.17
CA LEU A 114 6.27 -9.63 -6.06
C LEU A 114 5.82 -9.17 -7.45
N GLY A 115 6.54 -8.23 -8.02
CA GLY A 115 6.26 -7.74 -9.37
C GLY A 115 7.52 -7.58 -10.20
N GLY A 116 7.49 -7.97 -11.48
CA GLY A 116 8.51 -7.54 -12.44
C GLY A 116 8.57 -6.02 -12.48
N LYS A 117 7.38 -5.39 -12.45
CA LYS A 117 7.16 -3.97 -12.17
C LYS A 117 5.96 -3.79 -11.26
N ILE A 118 6.02 -2.83 -10.36
CA ILE A 118 4.89 -2.42 -9.52
C ILE A 118 4.66 -0.93 -9.73
N ALA A 119 3.44 -0.55 -10.13
CA ALA A 119 3.11 0.85 -10.35
C ALA A 119 3.37 1.68 -9.08
N PRO A 120 3.99 2.86 -9.19
CA PRO A 120 4.47 3.61 -8.02
C PRO A 120 3.41 3.91 -6.97
N ILE A 121 2.20 4.28 -7.40
CA ILE A 121 1.09 4.59 -6.47
C ILE A 121 0.63 3.32 -5.76
N PHE A 122 0.51 2.20 -6.47
CA PHE A 122 0.15 0.92 -5.89
C PHE A 122 1.22 0.44 -4.90
N PHE A 123 2.49 0.58 -5.26
CA PHE A 123 3.63 0.28 -4.39
C PHE A 123 3.54 1.07 -3.07
N ASN A 124 3.39 2.40 -3.15
CA ASN A 124 3.30 3.27 -1.97
C ASN A 124 2.08 2.94 -1.10
N THR A 125 0.93 2.60 -1.72
CA THR A 125 -0.27 2.25 -0.96
C THR A 125 -0.10 0.92 -0.20
N GLN A 126 0.70 0.00 -0.75
CA GLN A 126 1.07 -1.23 -0.04
C GLN A 126 1.98 -0.96 1.16
N GLU A 127 2.98 -0.08 1.01
CA GLU A 127 3.82 0.40 2.12
C GLU A 127 2.96 1.01 3.23
N ASP A 128 2.01 1.88 2.88
CA ASP A 128 1.09 2.51 3.84
C ASP A 128 0.32 1.48 4.67
N SER A 129 -0.01 0.36 4.07
CA SER A 129 -0.80 -0.72 4.67
C SER A 129 0.06 -1.81 5.35
N GLY A 130 1.38 -1.62 5.42
CA GLY A 130 2.30 -2.59 6.04
C GLY A 130 2.54 -3.86 5.24
N SER A 131 2.21 -3.87 3.95
CA SER A 131 2.56 -4.94 3.01
C SER A 131 4.01 -4.78 2.53
N LEU A 132 4.59 -5.88 2.05
CA LEU A 132 5.95 -5.92 1.49
C LEU A 132 5.90 -6.03 -0.04
N PRO A 133 5.90 -4.90 -0.77
CA PRO A 133 6.05 -4.90 -2.21
C PRO A 133 7.54 -5.02 -2.59
N ILE A 134 7.86 -5.95 -3.50
CA ILE A 134 9.21 -6.19 -4.00
C ILE A 134 9.18 -6.20 -5.53
N GLU A 135 9.94 -5.32 -6.17
CA GLU A 135 10.23 -5.43 -7.60
C GLU A 135 11.38 -6.41 -7.80
N VAL A 136 11.12 -7.48 -8.56
CA VAL A 136 12.06 -8.58 -8.80
C VAL A 136 11.66 -9.31 -10.09
N ASP A 137 12.62 -9.93 -10.77
CA ASP A 137 12.29 -10.84 -11.86
C ASP A 137 11.45 -12.01 -11.34
N VAL A 138 10.23 -12.12 -11.84
CA VAL A 138 9.24 -13.13 -11.42
C VAL A 138 9.10 -14.30 -12.41
N THR A 139 9.93 -14.36 -13.44
CA THR A 139 9.86 -15.39 -14.51
C THR A 139 10.13 -16.80 -14.00
N ALA A 140 10.93 -16.95 -12.95
CA ALA A 140 11.26 -18.23 -12.33
C ALA A 140 10.14 -18.81 -11.45
N PHE A 141 9.08 -18.05 -11.17
CA PHE A 141 8.03 -18.44 -10.22
C PHE A 141 6.75 -18.86 -10.95
N GLU A 142 6.21 -20.00 -10.54
CA GLU A 142 4.96 -20.56 -11.07
C GLU A 142 3.86 -20.60 -10.01
N MET A 143 2.61 -20.74 -10.46
CA MET A 143 1.46 -20.89 -9.57
C MET A 143 1.66 -22.05 -8.61
N GLY A 144 1.56 -21.78 -7.32
CA GLY A 144 1.66 -22.78 -6.26
C GLY A 144 3.09 -23.14 -5.82
N ASP A 145 4.12 -22.53 -6.38
CA ASP A 145 5.48 -22.65 -5.87
C ASP A 145 5.55 -22.20 -4.40
N VAL A 146 6.42 -22.86 -3.64
CA VAL A 146 6.82 -22.41 -2.31
C VAL A 146 8.20 -21.79 -2.41
N ILE A 147 8.32 -20.54 -1.99
CA ILE A 147 9.56 -19.77 -2.07
C ILE A 147 9.90 -19.14 -0.72
N ASP A 148 11.19 -18.97 -0.48
CA ASP A 148 11.75 -18.34 0.70
C ASP A 148 12.32 -16.96 0.33
N ILE A 149 11.77 -15.90 0.91
CA ILE A 149 12.20 -14.53 0.69
C ILE A 149 13.08 -14.11 1.87
N TYR A 150 14.26 -13.57 1.57
CA TYR A 150 15.22 -13.02 2.54
C TYR A 150 15.32 -11.50 2.36
N PRO A 151 14.43 -10.73 3.03
CA PRO A 151 14.30 -9.29 2.77
C PRO A 151 15.55 -8.47 3.09
N TYR A 152 16.34 -8.92 4.06
CA TYR A 152 17.59 -8.25 4.46
C TYR A 152 18.77 -8.58 3.55
N ASP A 153 18.72 -9.74 2.89
CA ASP A 153 19.79 -10.23 2.01
C ASP A 153 19.50 -9.92 0.53
N GLY A 154 18.28 -9.47 0.21
CA GLY A 154 17.85 -9.11 -1.15
C GLY A 154 17.77 -10.30 -2.09
N LYS A 155 17.40 -11.50 -1.59
CA LYS A 155 17.32 -12.71 -2.41
C LYS A 155 16.04 -13.51 -2.17
N ILE A 156 15.67 -14.30 -3.16
CA ILE A 156 14.58 -15.28 -3.09
C ILE A 156 15.15 -16.64 -3.47
N GLU A 157 14.83 -17.64 -2.67
CA GLU A 157 15.19 -19.04 -2.93
C GLU A 157 13.95 -19.87 -3.28
N LYS A 158 14.12 -20.80 -4.20
CA LYS A 158 13.15 -21.83 -4.58
C LYS A 158 13.84 -23.18 -4.50
N ASN A 159 13.27 -24.12 -3.75
CA ASN A 159 13.85 -25.44 -3.52
C ASN A 159 15.29 -25.40 -2.99
N GLY A 160 15.61 -24.43 -2.14
CA GLY A 160 16.94 -24.25 -1.53
C GLY A 160 18.01 -23.66 -2.45
N ALA A 161 17.66 -23.26 -3.67
CA ALA A 161 18.55 -22.57 -4.61
C ALA A 161 18.12 -21.12 -4.83
N GLU A 162 19.07 -20.21 -5.00
CA GLU A 162 18.79 -18.81 -5.34
C GLU A 162 18.09 -18.73 -6.70
N ALA A 163 16.87 -18.22 -6.71
CA ALA A 163 16.02 -18.08 -7.89
C ALA A 163 15.96 -16.64 -8.41
N ALA A 164 16.09 -15.64 -7.53
CA ALA A 164 16.09 -14.24 -7.92
C ALA A 164 16.80 -13.37 -6.86
N LYS A 165 17.28 -12.19 -7.31
CA LYS A 165 17.83 -11.12 -6.45
C LYS A 165 17.02 -9.85 -6.62
N PHE A 166 16.92 -9.08 -5.54
CA PHE A 166 16.25 -7.79 -5.55
C PHE A 166 16.94 -6.78 -4.64
N GLU A 167 16.67 -5.52 -4.86
CA GLU A 167 17.04 -4.42 -3.97
C GLU A 167 15.77 -3.69 -3.52
N LEU A 168 15.60 -3.50 -2.23
CA LEU A 168 14.48 -2.74 -1.70
C LEU A 168 14.63 -1.26 -2.06
N LYS A 169 13.56 -0.63 -2.55
CA LYS A 169 13.56 0.81 -2.88
C LYS A 169 13.93 1.71 -1.70
N SER A 170 13.64 1.24 -0.48
CA SER A 170 14.01 1.92 0.76
C SER A 170 14.24 0.88 1.86
N GLN A 171 15.26 1.10 2.68
CA GLN A 171 15.47 0.27 3.87
C GLN A 171 14.43 0.55 4.98
N VAL A 172 13.73 1.67 4.90
CA VAL A 172 12.62 2.02 5.82
C VAL A 172 11.42 1.12 5.61
N LEU A 173 11.24 0.57 4.40
CA LEU A 173 10.16 -0.34 4.07
C LEU A 173 10.02 -1.51 5.07
N LEU A 174 11.13 -2.09 5.50
CA LEU A 174 11.08 -3.19 6.48
C LEU A 174 10.60 -2.73 7.86
N ASP A 175 10.86 -1.49 8.22
CA ASP A 175 10.35 -0.90 9.47
C ASP A 175 8.86 -0.57 9.36
N GLU A 176 8.38 -0.15 8.18
CA GLU A 176 6.95 0.03 7.88
C GLU A 176 6.19 -1.30 8.00
N VAL A 177 6.72 -2.36 7.39
CA VAL A 177 6.14 -3.72 7.51
C VAL A 177 6.11 -4.18 8.97
N ARG A 178 7.20 -4.00 9.72
CA ARG A 178 7.28 -4.39 11.14
C ARG A 178 6.32 -3.60 12.03
N ALA A 179 6.05 -2.35 11.70
CA ALA A 179 5.12 -1.48 12.41
C ALA A 179 3.64 -1.72 12.03
N GLY A 180 3.39 -2.49 10.97
CA GLY A 180 2.04 -2.70 10.45
C GLY A 180 1.55 -1.56 9.56
N GLY A 181 2.45 -0.74 9.01
CA GLY A 181 2.19 0.33 8.07
C GLY A 181 2.91 1.63 8.39
N ARG A 182 2.96 2.52 7.41
CA ARG A 182 3.68 3.79 7.48
C ARG A 182 3.15 4.72 8.58
N ILE A 183 1.83 4.83 8.72
CA ILE A 183 1.22 5.70 9.74
C ILE A 183 1.60 5.21 11.14
N ASN A 184 1.51 3.92 11.39
CA ASN A 184 1.91 3.32 12.66
C ASN A 184 3.38 3.57 12.98
N LEU A 185 4.25 3.47 11.97
CA LEU A 185 5.68 3.76 12.12
C LEU A 185 5.91 5.23 12.49
N ILE A 186 5.26 6.17 11.79
CA ILE A 186 5.42 7.62 12.03
C ILE A 186 4.94 7.97 13.44
N ILE A 187 3.75 7.52 13.84
CA ILE A 187 3.18 7.77 15.18
C ILE A 187 4.08 7.17 16.25
N GLY A 188 4.44 5.89 16.11
CA GLY A 188 5.27 5.19 17.09
C GLY A 188 6.66 5.83 17.25
N ARG A 189 7.28 6.25 16.14
CA ARG A 189 8.56 6.94 16.15
C ARG A 189 8.44 8.29 16.87
N SER A 190 7.43 9.10 16.54
CA SER A 190 7.21 10.41 17.16
C SER A 190 6.95 10.30 18.67
N LEU A 191 6.06 9.40 19.08
CA LEU A 191 5.77 9.18 20.51
C LEU A 191 6.99 8.66 21.27
N THR A 192 7.74 7.71 20.70
CA THR A 192 8.96 7.19 21.29
C THR A 192 10.02 8.29 21.44
N GLY A 193 10.19 9.13 20.42
CA GLY A 193 11.11 10.27 20.45
C GLY A 193 10.79 11.23 21.59
N LYS A 194 9.55 11.69 21.66
CA LYS A 194 9.08 12.62 22.75
C LYS A 194 9.22 12.01 24.15
N ALA A 195 8.87 10.74 24.31
CA ALA A 195 9.00 10.06 25.60
C ALA A 195 10.47 9.95 26.04
N ARG A 196 11.36 9.60 25.11
CA ARG A 196 12.81 9.50 25.39
C ARG A 196 13.43 10.85 25.72
N GLU A 197 13.06 11.90 25.00
CA GLU A 197 13.46 13.27 25.26
C GLU A 197 13.03 13.71 26.67
N PHE A 198 11.77 13.51 27.02
CA PHE A 198 11.24 13.81 28.36
C PHE A 198 11.99 13.08 29.48
N LEU A 199 12.40 11.83 29.24
CA LEU A 199 13.13 11.00 30.21
C LEU A 199 14.65 11.23 30.18
N GLY A 200 15.16 12.16 29.36
CA GLY A 200 16.61 12.41 29.21
C GLY A 200 17.36 11.23 28.59
N LEU A 201 16.69 10.34 27.86
CA LEU A 201 17.29 9.18 27.22
C LEU A 201 17.81 9.51 25.82
N PRO A 202 18.88 8.86 25.34
CA PRO A 202 19.37 9.07 23.98
C PRO A 202 18.30 8.68 22.92
N ALA A 203 18.41 9.23 21.72
CA ALA A 203 17.51 8.92 20.61
C ALA A 203 17.40 7.40 20.36
N SER A 204 16.22 6.94 19.96
CA SER A 204 16.01 5.52 19.62
C SER A 204 16.71 5.18 18.31
N THR A 205 17.41 4.03 18.29
CA THR A 205 17.99 3.45 17.08
C THR A 205 17.20 2.25 16.55
N LEU A 206 16.00 2.02 17.12
CA LEU A 206 15.16 0.85 16.77
C LEU A 206 14.65 0.91 15.31
N PHE A 207 14.30 2.11 14.85
CA PHE A 207 13.80 2.33 13.50
C PHE A 207 14.84 3.09 12.67
N ARG A 208 14.94 2.71 11.41
CA ARG A 208 15.88 3.31 10.47
C ARG A 208 15.33 4.63 9.95
N LEU A 209 16.23 5.55 9.71
CA LEU A 209 15.97 6.72 8.86
C LEU A 209 16.74 6.54 7.56
N PRO A 210 16.22 7.03 6.43
CA PRO A 210 17.01 7.08 5.21
C PRO A 210 18.31 7.83 5.44
N VAL A 211 19.39 7.35 4.84
CA VAL A 211 20.65 8.11 4.84
C VAL A 211 20.47 9.32 3.92
N SER A 212 20.60 10.51 4.47
CA SER A 212 20.50 11.74 3.69
C SER A 212 21.55 11.75 2.57
N PRO A 213 21.16 12.10 1.34
CA PRO A 213 22.09 12.18 0.24
C PRO A 213 23.14 13.29 0.51
N LYS A 214 24.34 13.11 -0.03
CA LYS A 214 25.38 14.15 0.02
C LYS A 214 24.89 15.40 -0.71
N ASP A 215 25.15 16.57 -0.14
CA ASP A 215 24.89 17.82 -0.85
C ASP A 215 25.78 17.91 -2.09
N THR A 216 25.15 18.19 -3.22
CA THR A 216 25.85 18.30 -4.50
C THR A 216 26.35 19.71 -4.80
N GLY A 217 26.06 20.70 -3.94
CA GLY A 217 26.29 22.11 -4.18
C GLY A 217 25.43 22.73 -5.29
N LYS A 218 24.56 21.94 -5.93
CA LYS A 218 23.64 22.42 -6.98
C LYS A 218 22.45 23.15 -6.35
N GLY A 219 21.89 24.12 -7.08
CA GLY A 219 20.64 24.76 -6.69
C GLY A 219 19.50 23.77 -6.44
N PHE A 220 18.45 24.23 -5.81
CA PHE A 220 17.24 23.44 -5.52
C PHE A 220 16.16 23.69 -6.56
N THR A 221 15.43 22.64 -6.93
CA THR A 221 14.22 22.76 -7.74
C THR A 221 13.10 23.44 -6.94
N LEU A 222 12.04 23.90 -7.64
CA LEU A 222 10.88 24.50 -6.98
C LEU A 222 10.26 23.54 -5.96
N ALA A 223 10.07 22.27 -6.32
CA ALA A 223 9.51 21.26 -5.43
C ALA A 223 10.37 21.07 -4.15
N GLN A 224 11.69 21.02 -4.30
CA GLN A 224 12.61 20.91 -3.16
C GLN A 224 12.53 22.13 -2.24
N LYS A 225 12.39 23.32 -2.80
CA LYS A 225 12.22 24.59 -2.03
C LYS A 225 10.86 24.64 -1.32
N MET A 226 9.79 24.14 -1.97
CA MET A 226 8.48 24.04 -1.33
C MET A 226 8.52 23.13 -0.10
N VAL A 227 9.16 21.96 -0.20
CA VAL A 227 9.38 21.07 0.95
C VAL A 227 10.28 21.75 1.98
N GLY A 228 11.36 22.42 1.57
CA GLY A 228 12.23 23.18 2.46
C GLY A 228 11.47 24.22 3.29
N ARG A 229 10.59 24.99 2.64
CA ARG A 229 9.71 25.94 3.33
C ARG A 229 8.78 25.26 4.34
N ALA A 230 8.20 24.10 3.95
CA ALA A 230 7.27 23.35 4.79
C ALA A 230 7.94 22.75 6.05
N VAL A 231 9.24 22.49 6.00
CA VAL A 231 10.06 22.07 7.17
C VAL A 231 10.75 23.22 7.88
N GLY A 232 10.47 24.47 7.51
CA GLY A 232 10.97 25.66 8.20
C GLY A 232 12.40 26.07 7.81
N LEU A 233 12.94 25.61 6.66
CA LEU A 233 14.24 26.08 6.17
C LEU A 233 14.18 27.54 5.66
N PRO A 234 15.30 28.28 5.70
CA PRO A 234 15.40 29.62 5.14
C PRO A 234 14.98 29.67 3.66
N GLU A 235 14.53 30.85 3.22
CA GLU A 235 14.15 31.10 1.84
C GLU A 235 15.25 30.69 0.85
N GLY A 236 14.86 30.00 -0.22
CA GLY A 236 15.79 29.50 -1.24
C GLY A 236 16.44 28.16 -0.90
N GLN A 237 16.39 27.71 0.33
CA GLN A 237 16.84 26.38 0.74
C GLN A 237 15.80 25.31 0.39
N GLY A 238 16.27 24.10 0.17
CA GLY A 238 15.40 22.95 -0.21
C GLY A 238 15.83 21.65 0.41
N VAL A 239 14.96 20.65 0.33
CA VAL A 239 15.23 19.28 0.78
C VAL A 239 15.56 18.41 -0.41
N ARG A 240 16.69 17.71 -0.39
CA ARG A 240 17.08 16.76 -1.44
C ARG A 240 16.22 15.49 -1.38
N PRO A 241 15.85 14.88 -2.54
CA PRO A 241 15.21 13.58 -2.56
C PRO A 241 16.00 12.54 -1.76
N GLY A 242 15.30 11.69 -0.99
CA GLY A 242 15.93 10.71 -0.10
C GLY A 242 16.27 11.24 1.30
N THR A 243 16.08 12.53 1.58
CA THR A 243 16.22 13.09 2.93
C THR A 243 14.91 12.89 3.70
N TYR A 244 14.99 12.28 4.89
CA TYR A 244 13.85 12.25 5.81
C TYR A 244 13.54 13.66 6.32
N CYS A 245 12.27 14.03 6.28
CA CYS A 245 11.79 15.31 6.84
C CYS A 245 10.32 15.21 7.25
N GLU A 246 9.87 16.09 8.13
CA GLU A 246 8.49 16.19 8.61
C GLU A 246 7.91 17.57 8.21
N PRO A 247 7.41 17.71 6.96
CA PRO A 247 6.86 18.96 6.48
C PRO A 247 5.50 19.27 7.13
N LYS A 248 5.28 20.52 7.53
CA LYS A 248 3.95 20.99 7.93
C LYS A 248 3.06 21.08 6.69
N MET A 249 1.96 20.34 6.69
CA MET A 249 0.95 20.40 5.64
C MET A 249 -0.07 21.48 5.96
N THR A 250 -0.27 22.41 5.04
CA THR A 250 -1.24 23.52 5.18
C THR A 250 -2.57 23.22 4.49
N THR A 251 -2.56 22.28 3.54
CA THR A 251 -3.76 21.89 2.78
C THR A 251 -3.82 20.37 2.65
N VAL A 252 -4.99 19.81 2.93
CA VAL A 252 -5.31 18.40 2.70
C VAL A 252 -6.44 18.32 1.67
N GLY A 253 -6.23 17.55 0.60
CA GLY A 253 -7.22 17.32 -0.44
C GLY A 253 -7.69 15.87 -0.46
N SER A 254 -9.00 15.67 -0.51
CA SER A 254 -9.63 14.37 -0.76
C SER A 254 -10.34 14.40 -2.12
N GLN A 255 -10.52 13.25 -2.74
CA GLN A 255 -11.27 13.11 -3.98
C GLN A 255 -12.42 12.11 -3.81
N ASP A 256 -13.41 12.23 -4.66
CA ASP A 256 -14.67 11.48 -4.59
C ASP A 256 -14.52 9.96 -4.66
N THR A 257 -13.51 9.45 -5.36
CA THR A 257 -13.23 8.01 -5.43
C THR A 257 -12.58 7.43 -4.17
N THR A 258 -12.06 8.27 -3.28
CA THR A 258 -11.44 7.85 -2.02
C THR A 258 -12.42 7.88 -0.85
N GLY A 259 -13.31 8.86 -0.80
CA GLY A 259 -14.18 9.14 0.33
C GLY A 259 -15.04 7.97 0.80
N PRO A 260 -15.80 7.28 -0.06
CA PRO A 260 -16.71 6.21 0.38
C PRO A 260 -16.01 4.99 0.95
N MET A 261 -14.82 4.67 0.45
CA MET A 261 -14.06 3.47 0.85
C MET A 261 -13.15 3.71 2.05
N THR A 262 -12.97 4.97 2.43
CA THR A 262 -12.06 5.37 3.52
C THR A 262 -12.78 6.04 4.67
N ARG A 263 -14.13 6.09 4.68
CA ARG A 263 -14.91 6.73 5.75
C ARG A 263 -14.54 6.22 7.14
N ASP A 264 -14.43 4.92 7.30
CA ASP A 264 -14.09 4.34 8.60
C ASP A 264 -12.64 4.65 8.97
N GLU A 265 -11.72 4.60 8.03
CA GLU A 265 -10.34 5.03 8.25
C GLU A 265 -10.25 6.53 8.58
N LEU A 266 -11.03 7.38 7.91
CA LEU A 266 -11.09 8.81 8.23
C LEU A 266 -11.70 9.05 9.62
N LYS A 267 -12.69 8.27 10.03
CA LYS A 267 -13.22 8.32 11.41
C LYS A 267 -12.16 7.93 12.44
N ASP A 268 -11.41 6.87 12.17
CA ASP A 268 -10.33 6.44 13.05
C ASP A 268 -9.22 7.50 13.14
N LEU A 269 -8.90 8.16 12.01
CA LEU A 269 -7.93 9.26 11.97
C LEU A 269 -8.49 10.56 12.54
N ALA A 270 -9.79 10.79 12.51
CA ALA A 270 -10.42 12.01 13.03
C ALA A 270 -10.24 12.18 14.53
N CYS A 271 -10.02 11.11 15.29
CA CYS A 271 -9.64 11.22 16.70
C CYS A 271 -8.28 11.91 16.90
N LEU A 272 -7.43 11.99 15.86
CA LEU A 272 -6.16 12.72 15.85
C LEU A 272 -6.33 14.17 15.35
N GLY A 273 -7.44 14.48 14.68
CA GLY A 273 -7.72 15.77 14.05
C GLY A 273 -6.82 16.06 12.84
N PHE A 274 -7.23 17.04 12.04
CA PHE A 274 -6.39 17.62 11.00
C PHE A 274 -5.73 18.90 11.53
N SER A 275 -4.42 19.00 11.39
CA SER A 275 -3.68 20.23 11.70
C SER A 275 -3.53 21.16 10.49
N ALA A 276 -4.09 20.81 9.36
CA ALA A 276 -4.05 21.60 8.13
C ALA A 276 -4.99 22.81 8.22
N ASP A 277 -4.55 23.95 7.68
CA ASP A 277 -5.33 25.19 7.67
C ASP A 277 -6.53 25.11 6.73
N LEU A 278 -6.47 24.24 5.72
CA LEU A 278 -7.52 24.02 4.71
C LEU A 278 -7.70 22.53 4.42
N VAL A 279 -8.94 22.06 4.51
CA VAL A 279 -9.35 20.72 4.04
C VAL A 279 -10.30 20.90 2.86
N MET A 280 -10.02 20.24 1.74
CA MET A 280 -10.80 20.32 0.50
C MET A 280 -11.32 18.96 0.08
N GLN A 281 -12.56 18.93 -0.41
CA GLN A 281 -13.15 17.77 -1.10
C GLN A 281 -13.33 18.07 -2.58
N SER A 282 -12.80 17.21 -3.44
CA SER A 282 -12.97 17.29 -4.90
C SER A 282 -13.91 16.19 -5.41
N PHE A 283 -14.73 16.51 -6.39
CA PHE A 283 -15.63 15.57 -7.07
C PHE A 283 -15.23 15.37 -8.54
N CYS A 284 -13.93 15.21 -8.79
CA CYS A 284 -13.33 15.23 -10.12
C CYS A 284 -13.67 14.02 -11.00
N HIS A 285 -14.15 12.90 -10.43
CA HIS A 285 -14.48 11.69 -11.19
C HIS A 285 -15.99 11.50 -11.41
N THR A 286 -16.82 12.07 -10.56
CA THR A 286 -18.26 11.79 -10.52
C THR A 286 -19.13 13.00 -10.85
N ALA A 287 -18.58 14.22 -10.92
CA ALA A 287 -19.36 15.45 -11.12
C ALA A 287 -19.94 15.61 -12.53
N ALA A 288 -19.21 15.15 -13.55
CA ALA A 288 -19.63 15.37 -14.95
C ALA A 288 -20.85 14.53 -15.36
N TYR A 289 -20.93 13.30 -14.87
CA TYR A 289 -22.02 12.35 -15.18
C TYR A 289 -22.43 11.56 -13.92
N PRO A 290 -23.05 12.22 -12.93
CA PRO A 290 -23.35 11.59 -11.67
C PRO A 290 -24.45 10.55 -11.80
N LYS A 291 -24.23 9.36 -11.24
CA LYS A 291 -25.26 8.35 -11.02
C LYS A 291 -26.05 8.69 -9.75
N PRO A 292 -27.23 8.09 -9.52
CA PRO A 292 -28.00 8.35 -8.29
C PRO A 292 -27.23 8.17 -7.00
N VAL A 293 -26.33 7.19 -6.93
CA VAL A 293 -25.45 6.95 -5.79
C VAL A 293 -24.44 8.08 -5.60
N ASP A 294 -23.92 8.65 -6.70
CA ASP A 294 -22.95 9.75 -6.65
C ASP A 294 -23.61 11.03 -6.11
N VAL A 295 -24.88 11.30 -6.48
CA VAL A 295 -25.64 12.44 -5.98
C VAL A 295 -25.79 12.40 -4.47
N LYS A 296 -26.05 11.20 -3.91
CA LYS A 296 -26.09 11.03 -2.46
C LYS A 296 -24.74 11.33 -1.81
N MET A 297 -23.67 10.78 -2.37
CA MET A 297 -22.31 11.00 -1.90
C MET A 297 -21.91 12.49 -1.95
N HIS A 298 -22.24 13.20 -3.05
CA HIS A 298 -21.94 14.62 -3.18
C HIS A 298 -22.61 15.48 -2.11
N ARG A 299 -23.75 15.04 -1.57
CA ARG A 299 -24.47 15.73 -0.48
C ARG A 299 -23.91 15.39 0.90
N GLU A 300 -23.55 14.13 1.13
CA GLU A 300 -23.17 13.63 2.45
C GLU A 300 -21.68 13.83 2.76
N LEU A 301 -20.81 13.72 1.76
CA LEU A 301 -19.36 13.75 1.97
C LEU A 301 -18.83 15.10 2.48
N PRO A 302 -19.30 16.29 1.97
CA PRO A 302 -18.88 17.58 2.52
C PRO A 302 -19.25 17.79 3.98
N ALA A 303 -20.38 17.22 4.41
CA ALA A 303 -20.81 17.32 5.81
C ALA A 303 -20.06 16.35 6.74
N PHE A 304 -19.43 15.32 6.16
CA PHE A 304 -18.62 14.37 6.91
C PHE A 304 -17.18 14.88 7.13
N ILE A 305 -16.59 15.59 6.15
CA ILE A 305 -15.24 16.16 6.21
C ILE A 305 -15.26 17.48 6.97
#